data_a18d17c021d8102e7616fb522961b1fa
#
_entry.id   a18d17c021d8102e7616fb522961b1fa
#
_cell.length_a   1.000
_cell.length_b   1.000
_cell.length_c   1.000
_cell.angle_alpha   90.00
_cell.angle_beta   90.00
_cell.angle_gamma   90.00
#
_symmetry.space_group_name_H-M   'P 1'
#
loop_
_entity.id
_entity.type
_entity.pdbx_description
1 polymer ?
#
loop_
_entity_poly.entity_id
_entity_poly.type
_entity_poly.pdbx_seq_one_letter_code
_entity_poly.pdbx_strand_id
1 'polypeptide(L)'
;MMNPKYAPLFEPYTLNNGVEIKNRLTVAPLTIYDSGPEGEMTETGRCFWKDRFKGFGLFIMPFTNVHPSAIGFESPQAITDADLPTLTEYAEIAHE
;
A
#
# COMPACT_ATOMS: atom_id res chain seq x y z
N MET A 1 -0.22 -27.20 8.70
CA MET A 1 -0.94 -27.57 7.46
C MET A 1 -2.15 -26.71 7.28
N MET A 2 -2.36 -26.19 6.09
CA MET A 2 -3.49 -25.32 5.81
C MET A 2 -4.81 -26.12 5.73
N ASN A 3 -5.86 -25.58 6.34
CA ASN A 3 -7.19 -26.15 6.20
C ASN A 3 -7.65 -25.99 4.73
N PRO A 4 -8.06 -27.09 4.05
CA PRO A 4 -8.50 -27.01 2.64
C PRO A 4 -9.60 -26.00 2.37
N LYS A 5 -10.41 -25.66 3.37
CA LYS A 5 -11.45 -24.65 3.28
C LYS A 5 -10.89 -23.27 2.84
N TYR A 6 -9.65 -22.96 3.21
CA TYR A 6 -9.02 -21.68 2.93
C TYR A 6 -8.12 -21.69 1.69
N ALA A 7 -7.95 -22.85 1.05
CA ALA A 7 -7.10 -22.96 -0.13
C ALA A 7 -7.42 -21.96 -1.24
N PRO A 8 -8.70 -21.64 -1.55
CA PRO A 8 -9.02 -20.68 -2.60
C PRO A 8 -8.46 -19.27 -2.36
N LEU A 9 -8.19 -18.90 -1.11
CA LEU A 9 -7.62 -17.58 -0.78
C LEU A 9 -6.17 -17.44 -1.29
N PHE A 10 -5.47 -18.55 -1.47
CA PHE A 10 -4.07 -18.58 -1.87
C PHE A 10 -3.88 -18.88 -3.35
N GLU A 11 -4.96 -18.98 -4.11
CA GLU A 11 -4.91 -19.17 -5.55
C GLU A 11 -4.73 -17.83 -6.26
N PRO A 12 -3.96 -17.80 -7.37
CA PRO A 12 -3.85 -16.59 -8.19
C PRO A 12 -5.21 -16.13 -8.71
N TYR A 13 -5.33 -14.82 -8.90
CA TYR A 13 -6.52 -14.21 -9.46
C TYR A 13 -6.14 -13.19 -10.52
N THR A 14 -6.81 -13.23 -11.67
CA THR A 14 -6.58 -12.26 -12.74
C THR A 14 -7.64 -11.17 -12.68
N LEU A 15 -7.18 -9.92 -12.52
CA LEU A 15 -8.05 -8.76 -12.52
C LEU A 15 -8.64 -8.51 -13.91
N ASN A 16 -9.70 -7.71 -13.98
CA ASN A 16 -10.38 -7.42 -15.24
C ASN A 16 -9.47 -6.78 -16.30
N ASN A 17 -8.41 -6.10 -15.88
CA ASN A 17 -7.43 -5.48 -16.78
C ASN A 17 -6.32 -6.45 -17.22
N GLY A 18 -6.39 -7.72 -16.84
CA GLY A 18 -5.41 -8.74 -17.21
C GLY A 18 -4.24 -8.90 -16.24
N VAL A 19 -4.13 -8.06 -15.21
CA VAL A 19 -3.07 -8.18 -14.21
C VAL A 19 -3.38 -9.35 -13.28
N GLU A 20 -2.40 -10.25 -13.10
CA GLU A 20 -2.53 -11.36 -12.17
C GLU A 20 -1.94 -11.01 -10.81
N ILE A 21 -2.70 -11.23 -9.75
CA ILE A 21 -2.21 -11.15 -8.37
C ILE A 21 -2.01 -12.57 -7.83
N LYS A 22 -0.97 -12.74 -7.00
CA LYS A 22 -0.53 -14.09 -6.60
C LYS A 22 -1.50 -14.83 -5.68
N ASN A 23 -2.37 -14.09 -4.99
CA ASN A 23 -3.42 -14.68 -4.15
C ASN A 23 -4.52 -13.64 -3.91
N ARG A 24 -5.55 -14.03 -3.18
CA ARG A 24 -6.74 -13.19 -2.92
C ARG A 24 -6.69 -12.45 -1.59
N LEU A 25 -5.54 -12.42 -0.95
CA LEU A 25 -5.35 -11.66 0.29
C LEU A 25 -4.93 -10.23 -0.05
N THR A 26 -5.58 -9.27 0.56
CA THR A 26 -5.35 -7.86 0.31
C THR A 26 -5.03 -7.14 1.62
N VAL A 27 -4.00 -6.30 1.60
CA VAL A 27 -3.78 -5.37 2.70
C VAL A 27 -4.76 -4.22 2.52
N ALA A 28 -5.67 -4.06 3.48
CA ALA A 28 -6.72 -3.05 3.43
C ALA A 28 -6.13 -1.63 3.52
N PRO A 29 -6.79 -0.62 2.92
CA PRO A 29 -6.34 0.76 3.01
C PRO A 29 -6.63 1.32 4.40
N LEU A 30 -5.59 1.43 5.21
CA LEU A 30 -5.68 2.01 6.55
C LEU A 30 -5.16 3.44 6.53
N THR A 31 -5.87 4.35 7.19
CA THR A 31 -5.36 5.69 7.43
C THR A 31 -4.25 5.62 8.47
N ILE A 32 -3.09 6.17 8.15
CA ILE A 32 -1.99 6.30 9.10
C ILE A 32 -1.72 7.77 9.34
N TYR A 33 -1.31 8.10 10.56
CA TYR A 33 -0.98 9.48 10.96
C TYR A 33 0.52 9.68 11.11
N ASP A 34 1.31 8.79 10.55
CA ASP A 34 2.76 8.83 10.61
C ASP A 34 3.33 9.22 9.26
N SER A 35 3.33 10.52 9.01
CA SER A 35 3.97 11.11 7.85
C SER A 35 4.73 12.36 8.25
N GLY A 36 5.71 12.77 7.44
CA GLY A 36 6.44 14.00 7.65
C GLY A 36 5.59 15.24 7.34
N PRO A 37 6.14 16.44 7.59
CA PRO A 37 5.41 17.71 7.38
C PRO A 37 4.88 17.89 5.98
N GLU A 38 5.53 17.28 4.98
CA GLU A 38 5.15 17.36 3.58
C GLU A 38 4.46 16.09 3.09
N GLY A 39 4.05 15.21 4.02
CA GLY A 39 3.37 13.97 3.70
C GLY A 39 4.28 12.83 3.30
N GLU A 40 5.60 13.04 3.35
CA GLU A 40 6.58 12.01 3.01
C GLU A 40 6.61 10.87 4.04
N MET A 41 7.07 9.70 3.60
CA MET A 41 7.20 8.55 4.49
C MET A 41 8.30 8.79 5.52
N THR A 42 8.00 8.55 6.78
CA THR A 42 8.98 8.64 7.88
C THR A 42 9.76 7.35 8.03
N GLU A 43 10.84 7.38 8.81
CA GLU A 43 11.59 6.16 9.14
C GLU A 43 10.72 5.16 9.91
N THR A 44 9.88 5.65 10.81
CA THR A 44 8.90 4.81 11.51
C THR A 44 7.95 4.15 10.52
N GLY A 45 7.49 4.90 9.52
CA GLY A 45 6.65 4.36 8.45
C GLY A 45 7.36 3.29 7.65
N ARG A 46 8.64 3.50 7.29
CA ARG A 46 9.44 2.48 6.58
C ARG A 46 9.53 1.19 7.37
N CYS A 47 9.84 1.29 8.67
CA CYS A 47 9.92 0.13 9.54
C CYS A 47 8.57 -0.58 9.66
N PHE A 48 7.48 0.18 9.70
CA PHE A 48 6.13 -0.40 9.76
C PHE A 48 5.78 -1.18 8.50
N TRP A 49 6.08 -0.63 7.31
CA TRP A 49 5.71 -1.23 6.04
C TRP A 49 6.66 -2.32 5.56
N LYS A 50 7.92 -2.27 5.99
CA LYS A 50 8.93 -3.25 5.59
C LYS A 50 8.44 -4.67 5.89
N ASP A 51 8.51 -5.53 4.91
CA ASP A 51 8.13 -6.94 4.98
C ASP A 51 6.63 -7.20 5.29
N ARG A 52 5.83 -6.13 5.49
CA ARG A 52 4.42 -6.28 5.87
C ARG A 52 3.56 -6.83 4.74
N PHE A 53 3.96 -6.64 3.50
CA PHE A 53 3.19 -7.08 2.34
C PHE A 53 3.57 -8.48 1.84
N LYS A 54 4.56 -9.10 2.44
CA LYS A 54 4.95 -10.45 2.07
C LYS A 54 3.80 -11.42 2.32
N GLY A 55 3.49 -12.21 1.31
CA GLY A 55 2.37 -13.15 1.40
C GLY A 55 1.02 -12.60 0.93
N PHE A 56 0.91 -11.30 0.65
CA PHE A 56 -0.33 -10.70 0.15
C PHE A 56 -0.26 -10.49 -1.36
N GLY A 57 -1.40 -10.66 -2.03
CA GLY A 57 -1.50 -10.48 -3.48
C GLY A 57 -1.69 -9.05 -3.91
N LEU A 58 -2.24 -8.21 -3.05
CA LEU A 58 -2.54 -6.81 -3.35
C LEU A 58 -2.35 -5.94 -2.12
N PHE A 59 -1.82 -4.75 -2.33
CA PHE A 59 -1.71 -3.72 -1.31
C PHE A 59 -2.47 -2.48 -1.80
N ILE A 60 -3.38 -1.98 -0.96
CA ILE A 60 -4.05 -0.71 -1.20
C ILE A 60 -3.41 0.33 -0.27
N MET A 61 -2.89 1.39 -0.85
CA MET A 61 -2.19 2.43 -0.09
C MET A 61 -3.07 3.06 0.99
N PRO A 62 -2.44 3.58 2.06
CA PRO A 62 -3.14 4.38 3.06
C PRO A 62 -3.80 5.61 2.43
N PHE A 63 -4.65 6.27 3.22
CA PHE A 63 -5.26 7.53 2.81
C PHE A 63 -4.20 8.49 2.24
N THR A 64 -4.47 8.99 1.05
CA THR A 64 -3.59 9.92 0.33
C THR A 64 -4.44 11.08 -0.17
N ASN A 65 -3.96 12.32 0.05
CA ASN A 65 -4.66 13.50 -0.42
C ASN A 65 -4.61 13.58 -1.95
N VAL A 66 -5.68 14.01 -2.57
CA VAL A 66 -5.76 14.09 -4.03
C VAL A 66 -5.18 15.41 -4.57
N HIS A 67 -5.03 16.40 -3.71
CA HIS A 67 -4.49 17.73 -4.08
C HIS A 67 -3.98 18.43 -2.83
N PRO A 68 -2.92 19.26 -2.93
CA PRO A 68 -2.39 19.99 -1.76
C PRO A 68 -3.42 20.84 -1.02
N SER A 69 -4.43 21.37 -1.73
CA SER A 69 -5.49 22.15 -1.10
C SER A 69 -6.54 21.31 -0.35
N ALA A 70 -6.49 19.99 -0.47
CA ALA A 70 -7.46 19.08 0.12
C ALA A 70 -6.92 18.37 1.38
N ILE A 71 -5.80 18.84 1.93
CA ILE A 71 -5.19 18.22 3.11
C ILE A 71 -6.04 18.53 4.33
N GLY A 72 -6.65 17.48 4.91
CA GLY A 72 -7.49 17.60 6.10
C GLY A 72 -6.82 17.15 7.39
N PHE A 73 -5.74 16.38 7.29
CA PHE A 73 -4.95 15.90 8.42
C PHE A 73 -3.61 15.36 7.92
N GLU A 74 -2.70 15.07 8.83
CA GLU A 74 -1.38 14.56 8.46
C GLU A 74 -1.50 13.19 7.79
N SER A 75 -1.12 13.13 6.54
CA SER A 75 -1.16 11.94 5.70
C SER A 75 -0.20 12.12 4.53
N PRO A 76 0.09 11.07 3.75
CA PRO A 76 0.88 11.25 2.54
C PRO A 76 0.36 12.38 1.67
N GLN A 77 1.28 13.09 1.02
CA GLN A 77 0.97 14.19 0.12
C GLN A 77 0.00 13.77 -1.00
N ALA A 78 -0.52 14.78 -1.68
CA ALA A 78 -1.30 14.57 -2.88
C ALA A 78 -0.47 13.87 -3.96
N ILE A 79 -1.15 13.25 -4.93
CA ILE A 79 -0.50 12.58 -6.06
C ILE A 79 -0.04 13.65 -7.04
N THR A 80 1.14 14.20 -6.80
CA THR A 80 1.79 15.23 -7.63
C THR A 80 3.21 14.79 -7.94
N ASP A 81 3.87 15.52 -8.84
CA ASP A 81 5.26 15.22 -9.19
C ASP A 81 6.21 15.33 -7.98
N ALA A 82 5.90 16.21 -7.03
CA ALA A 82 6.68 16.36 -5.80
C ALA A 82 6.61 15.12 -4.89
N ASP A 83 5.58 14.31 -5.05
CA ASP A 83 5.34 13.12 -4.22
C ASP A 83 5.94 11.86 -4.84
N LEU A 84 6.50 11.93 -6.04
CA LEU A 84 7.06 10.77 -6.73
C LEU A 84 8.06 9.98 -5.89
N PRO A 85 8.99 10.59 -5.15
CA PRO A 85 9.92 9.83 -4.31
C PRO A 85 9.20 8.96 -3.29
N THR A 86 8.20 9.49 -2.59
CA THR A 86 7.42 8.76 -1.60
C THR A 86 6.58 7.67 -2.25
N LEU A 87 5.91 7.97 -3.36
CA LEU A 87 5.10 6.98 -4.09
C LEU A 87 5.97 5.84 -4.64
N THR A 88 7.16 6.17 -5.14
CA THR A 88 8.11 5.16 -5.61
C THR A 88 8.54 4.24 -4.48
N GLU A 89 8.83 4.80 -3.31
CA GLU A 89 9.21 4.02 -2.14
C GLU A 89 8.10 3.06 -1.70
N TYR A 90 6.83 3.52 -1.70
CA TYR A 90 5.69 2.63 -1.42
C TYR A 90 5.61 1.47 -2.42
N ALA A 91 5.79 1.76 -3.70
CA ALA A 91 5.75 0.74 -4.74
C ALA A 91 6.89 -0.27 -4.57
N GLU A 92 8.10 0.18 -4.28
CA GLU A 92 9.24 -0.69 -4.04
C GLU A 92 9.01 -1.61 -2.86
N ILE A 93 8.51 -1.08 -1.74
CA ILE A 93 8.18 -1.87 -0.56
C ILE A 93 7.10 -2.90 -0.88
N ALA A 94 6.08 -2.52 -1.63
CA ALA A 94 4.98 -3.42 -1.98
C ALA A 94 5.43 -4.56 -2.91
N HIS A 95 6.43 -4.31 -3.77
CA HIS A 95 6.91 -5.31 -4.74
C HIS A 95 8.04 -6.21 -4.20
N GLU A 96 8.51 -5.97 -3.01
CA GLU A 96 9.43 -6.89 -2.34
C GLU A 96 8.73 -8.23 -2.02
#